data_31191f22f50a2821811a980408ccf7c3
#
_entry.id   31191f22f50a2821811a980408ccf7c3
#
_cell.length_a   1.000
_cell.length_b   1.000
_cell.length_c   1.000
_cell.angle_alpha   90.00
_cell.angle_beta   90.00
_cell.angle_gamma   90.00
#
_symmetry.space_group_name_H-M   'P 1'
#
loop_
_entity.id
_entity.type
_entity.pdbx_description
1 polymer ?
#
loop_
_entity_poly.entity_id
_entity_poly.type
_entity_poly.pdbx_seq_one_letter_code
_entity_poly.pdbx_strand_id
1 'polypeptide(L)'
;MTTIIAELGINHGGDHIVARRMIKEAKRCGADGVKIQNYRTHEFLPQGHKDWGLFEKNEIWQHIGSLCEYAHEHGLLFGTTPATVDGVHEAVEANVDFLKVGSDNMLHHGMIRAMLSMGLPTWVSCGMATRQEIEDIPRGAFRMLCTSLYPCPITD
;
A
#
# COMPACT_ATOMS: atom_id res chain seq x y z
N MET A 1 -5.30 -6.40 -21.24
CA MET A 1 -5.99 -5.20 -20.66
C MET A 1 -5.13 -4.71 -19.52
N THR A 2 -4.95 -3.41 -19.35
CA THR A 2 -4.13 -2.83 -18.27
C THR A 2 -5.00 -2.67 -17.03
N THR A 3 -4.52 -3.15 -15.89
CA THR A 3 -5.18 -2.96 -14.59
C THR A 3 -4.79 -1.61 -13.99
N ILE A 4 -5.76 -0.80 -13.61
CA ILE A 4 -5.56 0.52 -13.02
C ILE A 4 -5.91 0.47 -11.54
N ILE A 5 -4.91 0.73 -10.69
CA ILE A 5 -5.09 0.80 -9.24
C ILE A 5 -5.02 2.25 -8.78
N ALA A 6 -6.08 2.74 -8.17
CA ALA A 6 -6.11 4.06 -7.57
C ALA A 6 -5.42 4.04 -6.19
N GLU A 7 -4.37 4.84 -6.03
CA GLU A 7 -3.68 5.01 -4.74
C GLU A 7 -4.44 6.02 -3.87
N LEU A 8 -5.11 5.56 -2.84
CA LEU A 8 -5.77 6.41 -1.85
C LEU A 8 -4.76 6.90 -0.80
N GLY A 9 -3.71 6.11 -0.56
CA GLY A 9 -2.61 6.44 0.34
C GLY A 9 -3.10 6.72 1.76
N ILE A 10 -2.80 7.92 2.24
CA ILE A 10 -3.26 8.46 3.53
C ILE A 10 -4.25 9.65 3.37
N ASN A 11 -4.72 9.90 2.13
CA ASN A 11 -5.55 11.08 1.83
C ASN A 11 -6.95 11.03 2.48
N HIS A 12 -7.32 9.90 3.07
CA HIS A 12 -8.54 9.74 3.87
C HIS A 12 -8.48 10.46 5.23
N GLY A 13 -7.29 10.90 5.67
CA GLY A 13 -7.11 11.62 6.95
C GLY A 13 -7.46 10.80 8.20
N GLY A 14 -7.36 9.46 8.16
CA GLY A 14 -7.77 8.54 9.23
C GLY A 14 -9.29 8.29 9.30
N ASP A 15 -10.08 8.93 8.46
CA ASP A 15 -11.54 8.80 8.44
C ASP A 15 -11.98 7.71 7.46
N HIS A 16 -12.54 6.61 8.00
CA HIS A 16 -13.02 5.47 7.21
C HIS A 16 -14.23 5.83 6.32
N ILE A 17 -15.04 6.85 6.68
CA ILE A 17 -16.15 7.31 5.83
C ILE A 17 -15.59 8.05 4.61
N VAL A 18 -14.54 8.85 4.80
CA VAL A 18 -13.83 9.49 3.69
C VAL A 18 -13.18 8.42 2.79
N ALA A 19 -12.52 7.42 3.38
CA ALA A 19 -11.93 6.31 2.62
C ALA A 19 -12.99 5.59 1.77
N ARG A 20 -14.16 5.27 2.30
CA ARG A 20 -15.28 4.68 1.53
C ARG A 20 -15.74 5.58 0.38
N ARG A 21 -15.82 6.87 0.58
CA ARG A 21 -16.16 7.82 -0.50
C ARG A 21 -15.09 7.79 -1.60
N MET A 22 -13.81 7.76 -1.23
CA MET A 22 -12.71 7.67 -2.19
C MET A 22 -12.75 6.36 -2.98
N ILE A 23 -13.04 5.21 -2.35
CA ILE A 23 -13.24 3.92 -3.01
C ILE A 23 -14.36 4.02 -4.07
N LYS A 24 -15.50 4.59 -3.69
CA LYS A 24 -16.63 4.77 -4.61
C LYS A 24 -16.29 5.68 -5.79
N GLU A 25 -15.55 6.76 -5.55
CA GLU A 25 -15.12 7.67 -6.61
C GLU A 25 -14.08 7.03 -7.53
N ALA A 26 -13.14 6.24 -6.99
CA ALA A 26 -12.20 5.46 -7.79
C ALA A 26 -12.95 4.52 -8.76
N LYS A 27 -13.99 3.82 -8.28
CA LYS A 27 -14.85 3.01 -9.14
C LYS A 27 -15.54 3.82 -10.22
N ARG A 28 -16.12 4.96 -9.86
CA ARG A 28 -16.79 5.87 -10.80
C ARG A 28 -15.85 6.37 -11.91
N CYS A 29 -14.57 6.55 -11.57
CA CYS A 29 -13.52 6.96 -12.49
C CYS A 29 -12.95 5.82 -13.33
N GLY A 30 -13.41 4.59 -13.15
CA GLY A 30 -13.00 3.43 -13.95
C GLY A 30 -11.75 2.71 -13.45
N ALA A 31 -11.37 2.87 -12.18
CA ALA A 31 -10.32 2.06 -11.59
C ALA A 31 -10.76 0.59 -11.46
N ASP A 32 -9.82 -0.33 -11.58
CA ASP A 32 -10.01 -1.76 -11.36
C ASP A 32 -9.76 -2.16 -9.89
N GLY A 33 -9.04 -1.33 -9.16
CA GLY A 33 -8.77 -1.55 -7.75
C GLY A 33 -8.31 -0.27 -7.04
N VAL A 34 -8.18 -0.39 -5.72
CA VAL A 34 -7.72 0.69 -4.84
C VAL A 34 -6.64 0.19 -3.91
N LYS A 35 -5.80 1.12 -3.42
CA LYS A 35 -4.76 0.80 -2.44
C LYS A 35 -4.69 1.85 -1.35
N ILE A 36 -4.47 1.41 -0.11
CA ILE A 36 -4.20 2.26 1.06
C ILE A 36 -2.92 1.83 1.76
N GLN A 37 -2.45 2.65 2.69
CA GLN A 37 -1.34 2.30 3.57
C GLN A 37 -1.88 1.74 4.89
N ASN A 38 -1.25 0.68 5.40
CA ASN A 38 -1.59 0.05 6.67
C ASN A 38 -0.39 0.11 7.61
N TYR A 39 -0.47 0.96 8.61
CA TYR A 39 0.59 1.14 9.60
C TYR A 39 0.02 1.63 10.93
N ARG A 40 0.81 1.44 11.98
CA ARG A 40 0.69 2.16 13.24
C ARG A 40 1.89 3.10 13.35
N THR A 41 1.68 4.31 13.82
CA THR A 41 2.71 5.35 13.83
C THR A 41 3.97 4.92 14.56
N HIS A 42 3.83 4.21 15.68
CA HIS A 42 4.95 3.72 16.48
C HIS A 42 5.78 2.61 15.79
N GLU A 43 5.23 1.95 14.76
CA GLU A 43 5.94 0.96 13.93
C GLU A 43 6.73 1.64 12.80
N PHE A 44 6.33 2.85 12.44
CA PHE A 44 6.85 3.59 11.29
C PHE A 44 7.79 4.72 11.66
N LEU A 45 7.50 5.41 12.78
CA LEU A 45 8.29 6.56 13.26
C LEU A 45 8.75 6.39 14.71
N PRO A 46 9.95 6.85 15.06
CA PRO A 46 10.37 6.93 16.45
C PRO A 46 9.53 7.97 17.22
N GLN A 47 9.26 7.69 18.48
CA GLN A 47 8.50 8.60 19.35
C GLN A 47 9.20 10.00 19.40
N GLY A 48 8.39 11.05 19.23
CA GLY A 48 8.90 12.43 19.19
C GLY A 48 9.37 12.89 17.80
N HIS A 49 9.21 12.08 16.75
CA HIS A 49 9.47 12.53 15.38
C HIS A 49 8.54 13.70 15.03
N LYS A 50 9.07 14.71 14.31
CA LYS A 50 8.33 15.93 13.93
C LYS A 50 6.98 15.66 13.21
N ASP A 51 6.92 14.58 12.47
CA ASP A 51 5.73 14.20 11.69
C ASP A 51 4.82 13.20 12.43
N TRP A 52 5.11 12.87 13.71
CA TRP A 52 4.34 11.89 14.49
C TRP A 52 2.84 12.15 14.44
N GLY A 53 2.40 13.37 14.78
CA GLY A 53 0.98 13.71 14.80
C GLY A 53 0.31 13.66 13.43
N LEU A 54 1.06 13.87 12.35
CA LEU A 54 0.55 13.68 10.98
C LEU A 54 0.25 12.21 10.72
N PHE A 55 1.19 11.32 11.04
CA PHE A 55 1.03 9.89 10.82
C PHE A 55 -0.05 9.29 11.73
N GLU A 56 -0.05 9.62 13.02
CA GLU A 56 -1.04 9.16 13.99
C GLU A 56 -2.47 9.53 13.59
N LYS A 57 -2.67 10.76 13.12
CA LYS A 57 -3.97 11.21 12.61
C LYS A 57 -4.46 10.43 11.40
N ASN A 58 -3.56 9.86 10.62
CA ASN A 58 -3.87 9.17 9.37
C ASN A 58 -3.89 7.64 9.51
N GLU A 59 -3.77 7.10 10.72
CA GLU A 59 -3.94 5.67 10.95
C GLU A 59 -5.35 5.19 10.59
N ILE A 60 -5.44 4.04 9.92
CA ILE A 60 -6.72 3.45 9.51
C ILE A 60 -6.71 1.92 9.61
N TRP A 61 -5.69 1.35 10.22
CA TRP A 61 -5.48 -0.10 10.30
C TRP A 61 -6.68 -0.87 10.88
N GLN A 62 -7.43 -0.29 11.84
CA GLN A 62 -8.63 -0.91 12.43
C GLN A 62 -9.76 -1.14 11.42
N HIS A 63 -9.71 -0.47 10.28
CA HIS A 63 -10.77 -0.46 9.27
C HIS A 63 -10.43 -1.21 7.99
N ILE A 64 -9.21 -1.81 7.88
CA ILE A 64 -8.74 -2.47 6.66
C ILE A 64 -9.73 -3.53 6.18
N GLY A 65 -10.19 -4.43 7.07
CA GLY A 65 -11.17 -5.47 6.71
C GLY A 65 -12.47 -4.89 6.17
N SER A 66 -13.06 -3.92 6.87
CA SER A 66 -14.33 -3.31 6.44
C SER A 66 -14.22 -2.45 5.17
N LEU A 67 -13.03 -1.91 4.88
CA LEU A 67 -12.74 -1.18 3.65
C LEU A 67 -12.50 -2.14 2.48
N CYS A 68 -11.86 -3.27 2.74
CA CYS A 68 -11.67 -4.35 1.77
C CYS A 68 -13.03 -4.91 1.32
N GLU A 69 -13.90 -5.30 2.27
CA GLU A 69 -15.26 -5.74 1.98
C GLU A 69 -16.02 -4.71 1.14
N TYR A 70 -15.96 -3.45 1.54
CA TYR A 70 -16.62 -2.37 0.81
C TYR A 70 -16.09 -2.20 -0.63
N ALA A 71 -14.78 -2.35 -0.86
CA ALA A 71 -14.21 -2.32 -2.20
C ALA A 71 -14.71 -3.51 -3.04
N HIS A 72 -14.74 -4.72 -2.47
CA HIS A 72 -15.26 -5.92 -3.11
C HIS A 72 -16.75 -5.81 -3.49
N GLU A 73 -17.59 -5.23 -2.61
CA GLU A 73 -19.00 -4.93 -2.92
C GLU A 73 -19.16 -4.04 -4.15
N HIS A 74 -18.17 -3.19 -4.43
CA HIS A 74 -18.14 -2.32 -5.61
C HIS A 74 -17.39 -2.93 -6.80
N GLY A 75 -16.97 -4.20 -6.70
CA GLY A 75 -16.23 -4.90 -7.75
C GLY A 75 -14.87 -4.28 -8.02
N LEU A 76 -14.17 -3.86 -6.98
CA LEU A 76 -12.79 -3.36 -7.01
C LEU A 76 -11.86 -4.34 -6.29
N LEU A 77 -10.66 -4.52 -6.83
CA LEU A 77 -9.56 -5.11 -6.07
C LEU A 77 -9.15 -4.17 -4.94
N PHE A 78 -8.74 -4.74 -3.80
CA PHE A 78 -8.25 -3.97 -2.68
C PHE A 78 -6.85 -4.44 -2.27
N GLY A 79 -5.92 -3.51 -2.20
CA GLY A 79 -4.56 -3.78 -1.75
C GLY A 79 -4.09 -2.85 -0.66
N THR A 80 -3.01 -3.24 -0.02
CA THR A 80 -2.42 -2.41 1.03
C THR A 80 -0.89 -2.44 1.02
N THR A 81 -0.30 -1.42 1.64
CA THR A 81 1.12 -1.37 1.99
C THR A 81 1.24 -1.52 3.50
N PRO A 82 1.47 -2.73 4.05
CA PRO A 82 1.75 -2.91 5.46
C PRO A 82 3.15 -2.39 5.79
N ALA A 83 3.33 -1.88 7.01
CA ALA A 83 4.62 -1.40 7.51
C ALA A 83 5.47 -2.50 8.14
N THR A 84 4.83 -3.55 8.65
CA THR A 84 5.46 -4.64 9.41
C THR A 84 4.99 -6.02 8.95
N VAL A 85 5.66 -7.08 9.41
CA VAL A 85 5.23 -8.46 9.16
C VAL A 85 3.87 -8.74 9.81
N ASP A 86 3.60 -8.18 11.00
CA ASP A 86 2.28 -8.32 11.65
C ASP A 86 1.19 -7.66 10.80
N GLY A 87 1.48 -6.48 10.23
CA GLY A 87 0.60 -5.82 9.28
C GLY A 87 0.37 -6.62 7.99
N VAL A 88 1.31 -7.49 7.57
CA VAL A 88 1.10 -8.45 6.46
C VAL A 88 0.06 -9.48 6.85
N HIS A 89 0.14 -10.07 8.06
CA HIS A 89 -0.84 -11.04 8.54
C HIS A 89 -2.23 -10.41 8.65
N GLU A 90 -2.34 -9.22 9.23
CA GLU A 90 -3.60 -8.46 9.31
C GLU A 90 -4.22 -8.21 7.92
N ALA A 91 -3.39 -7.87 6.93
CA ALA A 91 -3.85 -7.66 5.56
C ALA A 91 -4.42 -8.95 4.95
N VAL A 92 -3.77 -10.09 5.19
CA VAL A 92 -4.25 -11.40 4.73
C VAL A 92 -5.56 -11.78 5.42
N GLU A 93 -5.67 -11.58 6.74
CA GLU A 93 -6.92 -11.80 7.50
C GLU A 93 -8.05 -10.90 7.00
N ALA A 94 -7.73 -9.69 6.55
CA ALA A 94 -8.66 -8.76 5.93
C ALA A 94 -9.05 -9.14 4.48
N ASN A 95 -8.49 -10.23 3.93
CA ASN A 95 -8.78 -10.75 2.60
C ASN A 95 -8.42 -9.77 1.46
N VAL A 96 -7.28 -9.05 1.58
CA VAL A 96 -6.80 -8.18 0.51
C VAL A 96 -6.35 -8.98 -0.72
N ASP A 97 -6.46 -8.38 -1.91
CA ASP A 97 -6.13 -9.06 -3.18
C ASP A 97 -4.64 -8.98 -3.53
N PHE A 98 -3.92 -8.00 -3.00
CA PHE A 98 -2.49 -7.81 -3.26
C PHE A 98 -1.79 -6.99 -2.17
N LEU A 99 -0.48 -7.15 -2.11
CA LEU A 99 0.40 -6.44 -1.18
C LEU A 99 1.41 -5.57 -1.93
N LYS A 100 1.77 -4.45 -1.33
CA LYS A 100 2.78 -3.55 -1.89
C LYS A 100 3.85 -3.18 -0.86
N VAL A 101 5.07 -3.03 -1.34
CA VAL A 101 6.21 -2.48 -0.58
C VAL A 101 6.58 -1.13 -1.18
N GLY A 102 6.72 -0.11 -0.34
CA GLY A 102 7.24 1.19 -0.73
C GLY A 102 8.73 1.13 -1.08
N SER A 103 9.23 2.15 -1.80
CA SER A 103 10.66 2.23 -2.13
C SER A 103 11.55 2.36 -0.90
N ASP A 104 11.03 2.92 0.18
CA ASP A 104 11.65 3.05 1.50
C ASP A 104 11.94 1.70 2.16
N ASN A 105 11.13 0.68 1.89
CA ASN A 105 11.22 -0.66 2.45
C ASN A 105 11.66 -1.74 1.45
N MET A 106 12.08 -1.37 0.24
CA MET A 106 12.43 -2.34 -0.80
C MET A 106 13.61 -3.25 -0.44
N LEU A 107 14.50 -2.80 0.44
CA LEU A 107 15.63 -3.60 0.93
C LEU A 107 15.26 -4.53 2.09
N HIS A 108 14.04 -4.44 2.61
CA HIS A 108 13.56 -5.31 3.67
C HIS A 108 13.15 -6.68 3.11
N HIS A 109 14.14 -7.45 2.63
CA HIS A 109 13.90 -8.73 1.95
C HIS A 109 13.17 -9.76 2.82
N GLY A 110 13.30 -9.67 4.16
CA GLY A 110 12.56 -10.51 5.11
C GLY A 110 11.06 -10.31 4.99
N MET A 111 10.62 -9.05 4.98
CA MET A 111 9.21 -8.68 4.83
C MET A 111 8.67 -9.05 3.44
N ILE A 112 9.46 -8.84 2.38
CA ILE A 112 9.06 -9.22 1.02
C ILE A 112 8.86 -10.75 0.93
N ARG A 113 9.75 -11.54 1.53
CA ARG A 113 9.59 -13.00 1.60
C ARG A 113 8.36 -13.41 2.40
N ALA A 114 8.07 -12.74 3.52
CA ALA A 114 6.85 -12.98 4.29
C ALA A 114 5.60 -12.71 3.44
N MET A 115 5.56 -11.59 2.73
CA MET A 115 4.44 -11.27 1.82
C MET A 115 4.26 -12.34 0.72
N LEU A 116 5.35 -12.75 0.08
CA LEU A 116 5.33 -13.78 -0.97
C LEU A 116 4.86 -15.13 -0.43
N SER A 117 5.19 -15.48 0.81
CA SER A 117 4.76 -16.74 1.43
C SER A 117 3.24 -16.79 1.69
N MET A 118 2.55 -15.65 1.69
CA MET A 118 1.09 -15.58 1.79
C MET A 118 0.38 -15.93 0.48
N GLY A 119 1.11 -16.11 -0.62
CA GLY A 119 0.53 -16.47 -1.92
C GLY A 119 -0.17 -15.32 -2.66
N LEU A 120 -0.10 -14.10 -2.14
CA LEU A 120 -0.69 -12.92 -2.78
C LEU A 120 0.29 -12.24 -3.76
N PRO A 121 -0.23 -11.65 -4.85
CA PRO A 121 0.55 -10.76 -5.69
C PRO A 121 1.24 -9.69 -4.85
N THR A 122 2.58 -9.62 -4.94
CA THR A 122 3.39 -8.69 -4.13
C THR A 122 4.16 -7.77 -5.07
N TRP A 123 3.96 -6.47 -4.91
CA TRP A 123 4.60 -5.44 -5.72
C TRP A 123 5.60 -4.63 -4.90
N VAL A 124 6.79 -4.41 -5.47
CA VAL A 124 7.89 -3.68 -4.83
C VAL A 124 8.22 -2.45 -5.67
N SER A 125 8.06 -1.27 -5.08
CA SER A 125 8.47 0.00 -5.68
C SER A 125 9.99 0.09 -5.68
N CYS A 126 10.57 0.46 -6.84
CA CYS A 126 12.02 0.51 -7.06
C CYS A 126 12.51 1.96 -7.29
N GLY A 127 11.89 2.93 -6.62
CA GLY A 127 12.31 4.33 -6.70
C GLY A 127 13.69 4.53 -6.08
N MET A 128 14.57 5.26 -6.78
CA MET A 128 15.96 5.54 -6.38
C MET A 128 16.87 4.31 -6.20
N ALA A 129 16.41 3.14 -6.60
CA ALA A 129 17.16 1.90 -6.47
C ALA A 129 18.29 1.80 -7.51
N THR A 130 19.41 1.24 -7.09
CA THR A 130 20.45 0.79 -8.00
C THR A 130 19.99 -0.48 -8.73
N ARG A 131 20.64 -0.77 -9.86
CA ARG A 131 20.36 -2.00 -10.62
C ARG A 131 20.55 -3.26 -9.76
N GLN A 132 21.62 -3.31 -8.95
CA GLN A 132 21.92 -4.44 -8.08
C GLN A 132 20.82 -4.64 -7.04
N GLU A 133 20.36 -3.59 -6.38
CA GLU A 133 19.28 -3.67 -5.40
C GLU A 133 17.97 -4.19 -6.02
N ILE A 134 17.69 -3.81 -7.27
CA ILE A 134 16.52 -4.33 -8.01
C ILE A 134 16.69 -5.82 -8.33
N GLU A 135 17.90 -6.25 -8.71
CA GLU A 135 18.22 -7.66 -9.00
C GLU A 135 18.10 -8.52 -7.74
N ASP A 136 18.46 -7.98 -6.57
CA ASP A 136 18.44 -8.64 -5.27
C ASP A 136 17.03 -8.80 -4.66
N ILE A 137 16.02 -8.13 -5.20
CA ILE A 137 14.62 -8.30 -4.75
C ILE A 137 14.22 -9.77 -4.89
N PRO A 138 13.63 -10.38 -3.84
CA PRO A 138 13.22 -11.78 -3.85
C PRO A 138 12.39 -12.13 -5.09
N ARG A 139 12.70 -13.29 -5.67
CA ARG A 139 12.00 -13.82 -6.85
C ARG A 139 10.53 -14.04 -6.54
N GLY A 140 9.66 -13.70 -7.50
CA GLY A 140 8.20 -13.78 -7.36
C GLY A 140 7.55 -12.43 -7.09
N ALA A 141 8.28 -11.43 -6.60
CA ALA A 141 7.78 -10.07 -6.48
C ALA A 141 7.79 -9.34 -7.84
N PHE A 142 6.73 -8.59 -8.10
CA PHE A 142 6.65 -7.67 -9.24
C PHE A 142 7.40 -6.37 -8.92
N ARG A 143 8.26 -5.96 -9.82
CA ARG A 143 9.05 -4.73 -9.68
C ARG A 143 8.31 -3.57 -10.35
N MET A 144 8.10 -2.48 -9.62
CA MET A 144 7.44 -1.29 -10.12
C MET A 144 8.46 -0.19 -10.42
N LEU A 145 8.42 0.33 -11.63
CA LEU A 145 9.13 1.56 -11.97
C LEU A 145 8.44 2.74 -11.26
N CYS A 146 9.20 3.50 -10.49
CA CYS A 146 8.69 4.63 -9.72
C CYS A 146 9.58 5.85 -9.91
N THR A 147 8.97 7.01 -10.15
CA THR A 147 9.63 8.31 -10.03
C THR A 147 9.49 8.80 -8.60
N SER A 148 10.62 8.98 -7.90
CA SER A 148 10.62 9.43 -6.49
C SER A 148 10.50 10.94 -6.37
N LEU A 149 9.42 11.48 -6.91
CA LEU A 149 9.10 12.90 -6.90
C LEU A 149 7.59 13.08 -6.63
N TYR A 150 7.25 13.90 -5.63
CA TYR A 150 5.86 14.15 -5.24
C TYR A 150 5.58 15.67 -5.19
N PRO A 151 4.59 16.17 -5.96
CA PRO A 151 3.88 15.45 -7.02
C PRO A 151 4.80 15.15 -8.22
N CYS A 152 4.58 14.00 -8.86
CA CYS A 152 5.30 13.67 -10.08
C CYS A 152 4.67 14.46 -11.26
N PRO A 153 5.41 15.35 -11.94
CA PRO A 153 4.88 16.05 -13.09
C PRO A 153 4.67 15.07 -14.25
N ILE A 154 3.61 15.30 -15.00
CA ILE A 154 3.42 14.64 -16.29
C ILE A 154 4.34 15.38 -17.28
N THR A 155 5.48 14.78 -17.57
CA THR A 155 6.39 15.27 -18.62
C THR A 155 6.41 14.26 -19.75
N ASP A 156 6.40 14.77 -20.99
CA ASP A 156 6.56 13.96 -22.20
C ASP A 156 7.94 13.29 -22.26
#